data_269037b3dc9a7f5ce9053c140bf5b2ad
#
_entry.id   269037b3dc9a7f5ce9053c140bf5b2ad
#
_cell.length_a   1.000
_cell.length_b   1.000
_cell.length_c   1.000
_cell.angle_alpha   90.00
_cell.angle_beta   90.00
_cell.angle_gamma   90.00
#
_symmetry.space_group_name_H-M   'P 1'
#
loop_
_entity.id
_entity.type
_entity.pdbx_description
1 polymer ?
#
loop_
_entity_poly.entity_id
_entity_poly.type
_entity_poly.pdbx_seq_one_letter_code
_entity_poly.pdbx_strand_id
1 'polypeptide(L)'
;MKRQWLVALTLALAASHAVASDTLRCGSQLISLGDRSSEVLQKCGEPVSRDVLGYKRSANRREEFQVEEWTYGPSNGMYQCLRFEGNRLRQISSKRGN
;
A
#
# COMPACT_ATOMS: atom_id res chain seq x y z
N MET A 1 32.10 -33.01 30.72
CA MET A 1 31.42 -32.91 30.25
C MET A 1 31.38 -31.96 29.36
N LYS A 2 31.09 -32.02 28.52
CA LYS A 2 31.01 -31.27 27.64
C LYS A 2 29.89 -30.83 27.31
N ARG A 3 29.50 -29.93 27.09
CA ARG A 3 28.50 -29.49 26.79
C ARG A 3 28.46 -29.06 25.54
N GLN A 4 27.46 -29.15 24.87
CA GLN A 4 27.31 -28.83 23.70
C GLN A 4 26.61 -27.64 23.56
N TRP A 5 26.88 -26.76 23.02
CA TRP A 5 26.32 -25.68 22.81
C TRP A 5 25.69 -25.61 21.62
N LEU A 6 24.49 -25.58 21.42
CA LEU A 6 23.84 -25.41 20.32
C LEU A 6 23.74 -24.06 20.05
N VAL A 7 24.31 -23.52 19.25
CA VAL A 7 24.12 -22.25 18.91
C VAL A 7 23.06 -22.14 18.01
N ALA A 8 22.04 -21.66 18.40
CA ALA A 8 20.94 -21.50 17.57
C ALA A 8 21.23 -20.41 16.65
N LEU A 9 21.37 -20.70 15.47
CA LEU A 9 21.65 -19.76 14.55
C LEU A 9 20.43 -19.22 14.08
N THR A 10 20.03 -18.10 14.49
CA THR A 10 18.89 -17.54 13.97
C THR A 10 19.23 -16.85 12.75
N LEU A 11 18.58 -17.19 11.72
CA LEU A 11 18.80 -16.59 10.54
C LEU A 11 17.84 -15.56 10.34
N ALA A 12 18.16 -14.39 10.38
CA ALA A 12 17.27 -13.33 10.14
C ALA A 12 17.17 -13.12 8.68
N LEU A 13 16.05 -13.34 8.15
CA LEU A 13 15.87 -13.10 6.81
C LEU A 13 15.43 -11.75 6.63
N ALA A 14 16.19 -10.94 6.16
CA ALA A 14 15.79 -9.62 5.88
C ALA A 14 15.22 -9.61 4.52
N ALA A 15 14.00 -9.66 4.42
CA ALA A 15 13.41 -9.62 3.15
C ALA A 15 13.10 -8.21 2.83
N SER A 16 13.59 -7.71 1.78
CA SER A 16 13.28 -6.39 1.44
C SER A 16 12.13 -6.46 0.54
N HIS A 17 10.99 -6.16 1.02
CA HIS A 17 9.84 -6.14 0.23
C HIS A 17 9.27 -4.80 0.18
N ALA A 18 8.35 -4.58 -0.68
CA ALA A 18 7.52 -3.42 -0.66
C ALA A 18 6.81 -3.43 0.66
N VAL A 19 6.84 -2.35 1.37
CA VAL A 19 6.25 -2.27 2.66
C VAL A 19 4.81 -1.87 2.50
N ALA A 20 3.90 -2.65 3.02
CA ALA A 20 2.50 -2.31 3.04
C ALA A 20 2.17 -1.71 4.40
N SER A 21 1.33 -0.74 4.44
CA SER A 21 0.94 -0.15 5.69
C SER A 21 -0.55 0.15 5.68
N ASP A 22 -1.09 0.46 6.83
CA ASP A 22 -2.52 0.74 6.95
C ASP A 22 -2.83 2.22 6.90
N THR A 23 -1.83 3.04 7.00
CA THR A 23 -2.00 4.50 6.99
C THR A 23 -0.90 5.17 6.20
N LEU A 24 -1.15 6.36 5.75
CA LEU A 24 -0.16 7.18 5.07
C LEU A 24 -0.38 8.62 5.44
N ARG A 25 0.70 9.30 5.74
CA ARG A 25 0.61 10.71 6.07
C ARG A 25 0.88 11.54 4.83
N CYS A 26 -0.04 12.42 4.52
CA CYS A 26 0.11 13.36 3.43
C CYS A 26 0.25 14.74 4.05
N GLY A 27 1.47 15.19 4.24
CA GLY A 27 1.72 16.44 4.95
C GLY A 27 1.24 16.30 6.38
N SER A 28 0.30 17.10 6.79
CA SER A 28 -0.23 17.03 8.14
C SER A 28 -1.49 16.19 8.22
N GLN A 29 -1.93 15.64 7.10
CA GLN A 29 -3.16 14.85 7.04
C GLN A 29 -2.85 13.38 7.01
N LEU A 30 -3.72 12.58 7.57
CA LEU A 30 -3.52 11.15 7.61
C LEU A 30 -4.65 10.45 6.87
N ILE A 31 -4.31 9.52 6.03
CA ILE A 31 -5.30 8.67 5.37
C ILE A 31 -5.12 7.24 5.84
N SER A 32 -6.19 6.47 5.80
CA SER A 32 -6.19 5.12 6.31
C SER A 32 -6.98 4.21 5.39
N LEU A 33 -6.76 2.93 5.52
CA LEU A 33 -7.53 1.96 4.74
C LEU A 33 -9.01 2.17 5.02
N GLY A 34 -9.81 2.11 3.99
CA GLY A 34 -11.24 2.35 4.08
C GLY A 34 -11.65 3.76 3.70
N ASP A 35 -10.70 4.67 3.61
CA ASP A 35 -11.03 6.04 3.24
C ASP A 35 -11.52 6.11 1.80
N ARG A 36 -12.38 7.05 1.52
CA ARG A 36 -12.87 7.21 0.18
C ARG A 36 -11.85 7.90 -0.70
N SER A 37 -11.88 7.60 -1.97
CA SER A 37 -10.93 8.23 -2.90
C SER A 37 -11.04 9.75 -2.89
N SER A 38 -12.27 10.28 -2.74
CA SER A 38 -12.43 11.73 -2.68
C SER A 38 -11.76 12.33 -1.45
N GLU A 39 -11.77 11.60 -0.35
CA GLU A 39 -11.13 12.06 0.86
C GLU A 39 -9.61 12.04 0.71
N VAL A 40 -9.09 11.00 0.07
CA VAL A 40 -7.67 10.91 -0.20
C VAL A 40 -7.24 12.07 -1.12
N LEU A 41 -8.03 12.35 -2.12
CA LEU A 41 -7.72 13.43 -3.05
C LEU A 41 -7.68 14.76 -2.32
N GLN A 42 -8.60 14.96 -1.38
CA GLN A 42 -8.63 16.19 -0.65
C GLN A 42 -7.44 16.32 0.27
N LYS A 43 -7.00 15.26 0.90
CA LYS A 43 -5.91 15.30 1.85
C LYS A 43 -4.54 15.22 1.20
N CYS A 44 -4.42 14.48 0.13
CA CYS A 44 -3.13 14.23 -0.51
C CYS A 44 -2.92 14.94 -1.83
N GLY A 45 -3.99 15.49 -2.39
CA GLY A 45 -3.88 16.18 -3.68
C GLY A 45 -3.88 15.22 -4.84
N GLU A 46 -3.54 15.73 -6.01
CA GLU A 46 -3.55 14.91 -7.22
C GLU A 46 -2.38 13.96 -7.24
N PRO A 47 -2.60 12.72 -7.56
CA PRO A 47 -1.49 11.78 -7.71
C PRO A 47 -0.74 12.05 -9.01
N VAL A 48 0.46 11.53 -9.12
CA VAL A 48 1.23 11.67 -10.35
C VAL A 48 0.69 10.75 -11.42
N SER A 49 0.01 9.69 -11.06
CA SER A 49 -0.65 8.85 -12.05
C SER A 49 -1.84 8.12 -11.44
N ARG A 50 -2.76 7.75 -12.29
CA ARG A 50 -3.92 6.97 -11.92
C ARG A 50 -4.10 5.90 -12.97
N ASP A 51 -4.18 4.66 -12.55
CA ASP A 51 -4.33 3.56 -13.49
C ASP A 51 -5.51 2.69 -13.09
N VAL A 52 -6.36 2.39 -14.06
CA VAL A 52 -7.43 1.45 -13.83
C VAL A 52 -6.84 0.07 -14.02
N LEU A 53 -6.85 -0.72 -12.97
CA LEU A 53 -6.27 -2.04 -13.03
C LEU A 53 -7.26 -3.08 -13.53
N GLY A 54 -8.54 -2.80 -13.44
CA GLY A 54 -9.55 -3.72 -13.87
C GLY A 54 -10.77 -3.64 -13.00
N TYR A 55 -11.52 -4.71 -12.98
CA TYR A 55 -12.76 -4.75 -12.23
C TYR A 55 -12.81 -6.00 -11.39
N LYS A 56 -13.49 -5.94 -10.28
CA LYS A 56 -13.58 -7.02 -9.35
C LYS A 56 -15.04 -7.24 -9.02
N ARG A 57 -15.43 -8.49 -8.80
CA ARG A 57 -16.80 -8.77 -8.44
C ARG A 57 -16.91 -8.96 -6.95
N SER A 58 -18.05 -8.56 -6.41
CA SER A 58 -18.29 -8.76 -5.00
C SER A 58 -18.42 -10.26 -4.72
N ALA A 59 -18.43 -10.61 -3.45
CA ALA A 59 -18.47 -12.00 -3.06
C ALA A 59 -19.71 -12.72 -3.58
N ASN A 60 -20.82 -12.02 -3.68
CA ASN A 60 -22.04 -12.61 -4.19
C ASN A 60 -22.20 -12.46 -5.69
N ARG A 61 -21.18 -11.89 -6.34
CA ARG A 61 -21.16 -11.73 -7.78
C ARG A 61 -22.27 -10.88 -8.35
N ARG A 62 -22.90 -10.09 -7.52
CA ARG A 62 -23.94 -9.23 -7.99
C ARG A 62 -23.47 -7.86 -8.38
N GLU A 63 -22.36 -7.45 -7.81
CA GLU A 63 -21.83 -6.13 -8.07
C GLU A 63 -20.43 -6.22 -8.60
N GLU A 64 -20.09 -5.28 -9.43
CA GLU A 64 -18.77 -5.21 -9.99
C GLU A 64 -18.26 -3.83 -9.67
N PHE A 65 -17.02 -3.72 -9.24
CA PHE A 65 -16.46 -2.41 -8.94
C PHE A 65 -15.07 -2.29 -9.52
N GLN A 66 -14.69 -1.06 -9.75
CA GLN A 66 -13.45 -0.74 -10.39
C GLN A 66 -12.30 -0.82 -9.41
N VAL A 67 -11.17 -1.31 -9.86
CA VAL A 67 -9.94 -1.31 -9.09
C VAL A 67 -9.00 -0.32 -9.75
N GLU A 68 -8.51 0.64 -8.95
CA GLU A 68 -7.71 1.72 -9.48
C GLU A 68 -6.48 1.90 -8.60
N GLU A 69 -5.38 2.28 -9.19
CA GLU A 69 -4.17 2.54 -8.42
C GLU A 69 -3.73 3.98 -8.64
N TRP A 70 -3.51 4.68 -7.58
CA TRP A 70 -2.97 6.04 -7.63
C TRP A 70 -1.54 6.00 -7.12
N THR A 71 -0.68 6.73 -7.79
CA THR A 71 0.73 6.79 -7.41
C THR A 71 1.07 8.22 -7.01
N TYR A 72 1.69 8.35 -5.85
CA TYR A 72 2.16 9.62 -5.35
C TYR A 72 3.67 9.60 -5.20
N GLY A 73 4.28 10.72 -5.37
CA GLY A 73 5.70 10.83 -5.23
C GLY A 73 6.37 11.22 -6.54
N PRO A 74 7.68 11.08 -6.63
CA PRO A 74 8.56 10.45 -5.64
C PRO A 74 8.89 11.38 -4.49
N SER A 75 9.14 10.78 -3.35
CA SER A 75 9.58 11.50 -2.20
C SER A 75 10.72 10.70 -1.63
N ASN A 76 11.90 11.27 -1.57
CA ASN A 76 13.10 10.57 -1.12
C ASN A 76 13.31 9.29 -1.91
N GLY A 77 13.02 9.33 -3.21
CA GLY A 77 13.22 8.18 -4.09
C GLY A 77 12.15 7.11 -3.96
N MET A 78 11.07 7.38 -3.22
CA MET A 78 10.03 6.40 -3.02
C MET A 78 8.71 6.88 -3.58
N TYR A 79 7.97 5.95 -4.14
CA TYR A 79 6.61 6.22 -4.57
C TYR A 79 5.65 5.52 -3.61
N GLN A 80 4.51 6.16 -3.38
CA GLN A 80 3.46 5.57 -2.58
C GLN A 80 2.37 5.14 -3.54
N CYS A 81 1.96 3.89 -3.46
CA CYS A 81 0.94 3.34 -4.34
C CYS A 81 -0.29 3.03 -3.52
N LEU A 82 -1.41 3.60 -3.94
CA LEU A 82 -2.65 3.45 -3.24
C LEU A 82 -3.62 2.71 -4.13
N ARG A 83 -4.10 1.58 -3.68
CA ARG A 83 -5.06 0.81 -4.47
C ARG A 83 -6.45 1.03 -3.91
N PHE A 84 -7.36 1.44 -4.78
CA PHE A 84 -8.74 1.66 -4.43
C PHE A 84 -9.60 0.57 -5.06
N GLU A 85 -10.55 0.08 -4.31
CA GLU A 85 -11.53 -0.86 -4.83
C GLU A 85 -12.90 -0.27 -4.53
N GLY A 86 -13.65 0.05 -5.56
CA GLY A 86 -14.94 0.66 -5.37
C GLY A 86 -14.85 2.01 -4.68
N ASN A 87 -13.81 2.77 -4.99
CA ASN A 87 -13.56 4.09 -4.41
C ASN A 87 -13.22 4.06 -2.92
N ARG A 88 -12.77 2.90 -2.43
CA ARG A 88 -12.31 2.79 -1.05
C ARG A 88 -10.86 2.34 -1.05
N LEU A 89 -10.06 2.95 -0.22
CA LEU A 89 -8.65 2.62 -0.13
C LEU A 89 -8.50 1.24 0.50
N ARG A 90 -7.85 0.32 -0.21
CA ARG A 90 -7.70 -1.04 0.26
C ARG A 90 -6.27 -1.45 0.52
N GLN A 91 -5.34 -0.76 -0.08
CA GLN A 91 -3.94 -1.13 0.09
C GLN A 91 -3.05 0.09 -0.08
N ILE A 92 -2.10 0.23 0.78
CA ILE A 92 -1.09 1.28 0.70
C ILE A 92 0.25 0.57 0.65
N SER A 93 1.02 0.82 -0.37
CA SER A 93 2.36 0.22 -0.47
C SER A 93 3.34 1.25 -0.98
N SER A 94 4.60 0.97 -0.80
CA SER A 94 5.64 1.85 -1.29
C SER A 94 6.57 1.09 -2.18
N LYS A 95 7.13 1.75 -3.16
CA LYS A 95 8.14 1.13 -3.99
C LYS A 95 9.21 2.15 -4.30
N ARG A 96 10.39 1.65 -4.55
CA ARG A 96 11.48 2.53 -4.85
C ARG A 96 11.38 2.97 -6.30
N GLY A 97 11.56 4.24 -6.53
CA GLY A 97 11.60 4.75 -7.87
C GLY A 97 13.01 4.70 -8.40
N ASN A 98 13.14 4.64 -9.66
CA ASN A 98 14.46 4.65 -10.26
C ASN A 98 14.87 5.98 -10.68
#